data_e15bb9a38173ecdf1b612e62a5fd68ab
#
_entry.id   e15bb9a38173ecdf1b612e62a5fd68ab
#
_cell.length_a   1.000
_cell.length_b   1.000
_cell.length_c   1.000
_cell.angle_alpha   90.00
_cell.angle_beta   90.00
_cell.angle_gamma   90.00
#
_symmetry.space_group_name_H-M   'P 1'
#
loop_
_entity.id
_entity.type
_entity.pdbx_description
1 polymer ?
#
loop_
_entity_poly.entity_id
_entity_poly.type
_entity_poly.pdbx_seq_one_letter_code
_entity_poly.pdbx_strand_id
1 'polypeptide(L)'
;LFGVNLLSKQRGRVIRYNKRFNSDKNYMGIRPLLREKNIVSTKYAYDTVPRELDPFDDEEYKKSDIPFYAVVTNIRTGKPEYVQIKSVFDQMDVLRASGSMPVVSKPVKLGNEWYLDGAVTDSIPYEHMLDMGYDRVVVVLTKPADYIKKPMPRVFTSVYKKRFPRFYEAFSNRHIMYNYQLEHLKELEKQGIAEVLRPSEHIKISKVEKDPNKLESLYQLGLRDAKRLLADKQGT
;
A
#
# COMPACT_ATOMS: atom_id res chain seq x y z
N LEU A 1 1.96 4.26 -3.04
CA LEU A 1 2.31 5.38 -3.94
C LEU A 1 1.43 6.64 -3.79
N PHE A 2 0.33 6.61 -3.01
CA PHE A 2 -0.54 7.79 -2.84
C PHE A 2 0.19 8.95 -2.14
N GLY A 3 0.86 8.69 -1.03
CA GLY A 3 1.54 9.71 -0.24
C GLY A 3 2.60 10.49 -1.02
N VAL A 4 3.42 9.82 -1.82
CA VAL A 4 4.46 10.52 -2.62
C VAL A 4 3.87 11.52 -3.62
N ASN A 5 2.71 11.23 -4.23
CA ASN A 5 2.05 12.17 -5.12
C ASN A 5 1.44 13.38 -4.39
N LEU A 6 1.05 13.21 -3.13
CA LEU A 6 0.58 14.32 -2.30
C LEU A 6 1.74 15.24 -1.93
N LEU A 7 2.87 14.66 -1.50
CA LEU A 7 4.07 15.39 -1.09
C LEU A 7 4.75 16.10 -2.26
N SER A 8 4.65 15.58 -3.48
CA SER A 8 5.09 16.26 -4.72
C SER A 8 4.07 17.25 -5.27
N LYS A 9 3.01 17.59 -4.51
CA LYS A 9 1.90 18.49 -4.91
C LYS A 9 1.17 18.08 -6.19
N GLN A 10 1.38 16.88 -6.70
CA GLN A 10 0.74 16.34 -7.91
C GLN A 10 -0.66 15.79 -7.60
N ARG A 11 -1.56 16.67 -7.12
CA ARG A 11 -2.94 16.32 -6.80
C ARG A 11 -3.66 15.75 -8.02
N GLY A 12 -4.42 14.67 -7.83
CA GLY A 12 -5.15 14.00 -8.90
C GLY A 12 -4.30 13.09 -9.80
N ARG A 13 -2.97 13.09 -9.67
CA ARG A 13 -2.10 12.20 -10.46
C ARG A 13 -2.43 10.73 -10.22
N VAL A 14 -2.73 10.34 -9.00
CA VAL A 14 -3.03 8.95 -8.66
C VAL A 14 -4.25 8.43 -9.40
N ILE A 15 -5.36 9.17 -9.38
CA ILE A 15 -6.59 8.73 -10.08
C ILE A 15 -6.39 8.76 -11.59
N ARG A 16 -5.73 9.79 -12.15
CA ARG A 16 -5.39 9.89 -13.57
C ARG A 16 -4.51 8.70 -13.99
N TYR A 17 -3.47 8.40 -13.21
CA TYR A 17 -2.56 7.29 -13.44
C TYR A 17 -3.30 5.95 -13.47
N ASN A 18 -4.11 5.66 -12.46
CA ASN A 18 -4.86 4.41 -12.40
C ASN A 18 -5.85 4.27 -13.56
N LYS A 19 -6.61 5.32 -13.89
CA LYS A 19 -7.55 5.29 -15.03
C LYS A 19 -6.85 5.09 -16.36
N ARG A 20 -5.65 5.67 -16.53
CA ARG A 20 -4.90 5.60 -17.79
C ARG A 20 -4.17 4.28 -17.98
N PHE A 21 -3.54 3.74 -16.94
CA PHE A 21 -2.60 2.64 -17.08
C PHE A 21 -3.11 1.29 -16.58
N ASN A 22 -4.10 1.21 -15.68
CA ASN A 22 -4.57 -0.08 -15.18
C ASN A 22 -5.15 -0.99 -16.27
N SER A 23 -5.69 -0.43 -17.35
CA SER A 23 -6.16 -1.18 -18.51
C SER A 23 -5.05 -1.56 -19.51
N ASP A 24 -3.87 -0.93 -19.41
CA ASP A 24 -2.73 -1.21 -20.30
C ASP A 24 -2.15 -2.62 -20.02
N LYS A 25 -2.13 -3.44 -21.06
CA LYS A 25 -1.59 -4.81 -21.01
C LYS A 25 -0.07 -4.86 -20.72
N ASN A 26 0.65 -3.76 -20.94
CA ASN A 26 2.07 -3.65 -20.63
C ASN A 26 2.30 -3.25 -19.16
N TYR A 27 1.32 -2.56 -18.54
CA TYR A 27 1.40 -2.12 -17.16
C TYR A 27 1.19 -3.27 -16.18
N MET A 28 0.04 -3.98 -16.28
CA MET A 28 -0.27 -5.09 -15.38
C MET A 28 -1.06 -6.21 -16.04
N GLY A 29 -0.95 -7.42 -15.47
CA GLY A 29 -1.71 -8.60 -15.84
C GLY A 29 -0.84 -9.76 -16.31
N ILE A 30 -1.39 -10.59 -17.22
CA ILE A 30 -0.75 -11.83 -17.66
C ILE A 30 0.55 -11.57 -18.44
N ARG A 31 0.63 -10.53 -19.27
CA ARG A 31 1.84 -10.23 -20.05
C ARG A 31 3.07 -9.96 -19.17
N PRO A 32 3.05 -9.00 -18.22
CA PRO A 32 4.15 -8.82 -17.28
C PRO A 32 4.42 -10.07 -16.43
N LEU A 33 3.37 -10.79 -16.02
CA LEU A 33 3.52 -12.01 -15.22
C LEU A 33 4.32 -13.09 -15.97
N LEU A 34 4.04 -13.32 -17.24
CA LEU A 34 4.77 -14.30 -18.06
C LEU A 34 6.19 -13.84 -18.40
N ARG A 35 6.36 -12.56 -18.73
CA ARG A 35 7.64 -12.00 -19.18
C ARG A 35 8.60 -11.72 -18.04
N GLU A 36 8.12 -11.13 -16.96
CA GLU A 36 8.93 -10.61 -15.87
C GLU A 36 8.76 -11.40 -14.57
N LYS A 37 7.78 -12.32 -14.52
CA LYS A 37 7.31 -13.02 -13.31
C LYS A 37 6.83 -12.04 -12.22
N ASN A 38 6.26 -10.92 -12.66
CA ASN A 38 5.63 -9.89 -11.84
C ASN A 38 4.28 -9.53 -12.46
N ILE A 39 3.23 -9.44 -11.63
CA ILE A 39 1.89 -9.06 -12.11
C ILE A 39 1.86 -7.61 -12.61
N VAL A 40 2.72 -6.75 -12.06
CA VAL A 40 2.96 -5.37 -12.53
C VAL A 40 4.34 -5.33 -13.16
N SER A 41 4.45 -4.78 -14.38
CA SER A 41 5.73 -4.66 -15.09
C SER A 41 6.70 -3.78 -14.31
N THR A 42 7.89 -4.30 -14.04
CA THR A 42 8.93 -3.56 -13.33
C THR A 42 9.39 -2.34 -14.14
N LYS A 43 9.77 -2.55 -15.38
CA LYS A 43 10.27 -1.45 -16.24
C LYS A 43 9.16 -0.44 -16.55
N TYR A 44 8.01 -0.93 -17.02
CA TYR A 44 6.95 -0.03 -17.48
C TYR A 44 6.35 0.80 -16.34
N ALA A 45 6.00 0.16 -15.20
CA ALA A 45 5.31 0.82 -14.10
C ALA A 45 6.21 1.69 -13.22
N TYR A 46 7.48 1.30 -13.05
CA TYR A 46 8.40 1.95 -12.11
C TYR A 46 9.51 2.77 -12.78
N ASP A 47 9.60 2.75 -14.11
CA ASP A 47 10.57 3.53 -14.87
C ASP A 47 9.88 4.32 -15.98
N THR A 48 9.36 3.66 -17.04
CA THR A 48 8.78 4.34 -18.21
C THR A 48 7.65 5.29 -17.84
N VAL A 49 6.65 4.83 -17.05
CA VAL A 49 5.50 5.67 -16.70
C VAL A 49 5.90 6.88 -15.86
N PRO A 50 6.63 6.74 -14.74
CA PRO A 50 6.94 7.90 -13.89
C PRO A 50 8.03 8.82 -14.46
N ARG A 51 8.79 8.40 -15.48
CA ARG A 51 9.79 9.26 -16.11
C ARG A 51 9.32 9.89 -17.41
N GLU A 52 8.48 9.20 -18.19
CA GLU A 52 8.18 9.59 -19.58
C GLU A 52 6.70 9.83 -19.84
N LEU A 53 5.82 8.90 -19.43
CA LEU A 53 4.40 8.91 -19.82
C LEU A 53 3.50 9.72 -18.91
N ASP A 54 3.82 9.77 -17.62
CA ASP A 54 3.19 10.59 -16.60
C ASP A 54 4.25 10.97 -15.55
N PRO A 55 5.11 11.97 -15.88
CA PRO A 55 6.28 12.29 -15.09
C PRO A 55 5.96 12.59 -13.63
N PHE A 56 6.76 12.00 -12.73
CA PHE A 56 6.72 12.28 -11.30
C PHE A 56 7.73 13.39 -10.98
N ASP A 57 7.31 14.35 -10.19
CA ASP A 57 8.15 15.46 -9.75
C ASP A 57 8.89 15.09 -8.45
N ASP A 58 10.06 14.47 -8.59
CA ASP A 58 10.90 14.08 -7.47
C ASP A 58 11.60 15.28 -6.82
N GLU A 59 11.83 16.35 -7.57
CA GLU A 59 12.42 17.56 -7.03
C GLU A 59 11.44 18.31 -6.12
N GLU A 60 10.17 18.38 -6.49
CA GLU A 60 9.14 18.93 -5.62
C GLU A 60 8.88 18.02 -4.41
N TYR A 61 8.96 16.69 -4.58
CA TYR A 61 8.86 15.74 -3.49
C TYR A 61 9.98 15.97 -2.44
N LYS A 62 11.22 16.14 -2.87
CA LYS A 62 12.39 16.35 -1.98
C LYS A 62 12.30 17.65 -1.16
N LYS A 63 11.51 18.62 -1.59
CA LYS A 63 11.27 19.88 -0.84
C LYS A 63 10.30 19.70 0.34
N SER A 64 9.64 18.54 0.44
CA SER A 64 8.70 18.30 1.54
C SER A 64 9.44 18.00 2.84
N ASP A 65 9.11 18.73 3.90
CA ASP A 65 9.60 18.48 5.25
C ASP A 65 8.88 17.31 5.95
N ILE A 66 7.83 16.76 5.30
CA ILE A 66 7.05 15.65 5.85
C ILE A 66 7.74 14.34 5.48
N PRO A 67 8.23 13.55 6.47
CA PRO A 67 8.85 12.27 6.19
C PRO A 67 7.83 11.26 5.67
N PHE A 68 8.19 10.53 4.64
CA PHE A 68 7.39 9.44 4.09
C PHE A 68 8.11 8.11 4.28
N TYR A 69 7.41 7.13 4.85
CA TYR A 69 7.94 5.79 5.08
C TYR A 69 7.23 4.76 4.20
N ALA A 70 8.00 3.87 3.61
CA ALA A 70 7.49 2.67 2.94
C ALA A 70 7.76 1.45 3.84
N VAL A 71 6.73 0.63 4.06
CA VAL A 71 6.87 -0.63 4.79
C VAL A 71 7.23 -1.74 3.83
N VAL A 72 8.22 -2.53 4.17
CA VAL A 72 8.65 -3.72 3.42
C VAL A 72 8.78 -4.91 4.37
N THR A 73 8.55 -6.12 3.89
CA THR A 73 8.75 -7.35 4.67
C THR A 73 10.04 -8.02 4.26
N ASN A 74 10.99 -8.14 5.18
CA ASN A 74 12.21 -8.92 4.99
C ASN A 74 11.85 -10.41 4.98
N ILE A 75 12.15 -11.11 3.86
CA ILE A 75 11.73 -12.51 3.71
C ILE A 75 12.55 -13.51 4.54
N ARG A 76 13.77 -13.12 4.96
CA ARG A 76 14.61 -13.96 5.82
C ARG A 76 14.16 -13.92 7.28
N THR A 77 13.86 -12.72 7.78
CA THR A 77 13.48 -12.50 9.18
C THR A 77 11.98 -12.64 9.43
N GLY A 78 11.14 -12.49 8.39
CA GLY A 78 9.68 -12.43 8.50
C GLY A 78 9.20 -11.22 9.30
N LYS A 79 9.97 -10.12 9.33
CA LYS A 79 9.66 -8.90 10.09
C LYS A 79 9.45 -7.71 9.16
N PRO A 80 8.66 -6.70 9.58
CA PRO A 80 8.55 -5.43 8.88
C PRO A 80 9.83 -4.61 9.02
N GLU A 81 10.13 -3.82 8.00
CA GLU A 81 11.12 -2.75 8.03
C GLU A 81 10.49 -1.50 7.44
N TYR A 82 10.74 -0.35 8.07
CA TYR A 82 10.16 0.94 7.73
C TYR A 82 11.25 1.82 7.14
N VAL A 83 11.18 2.04 5.84
CA VAL A 83 12.23 2.74 5.11
C VAL A 83 11.77 4.15 4.77
N GLN A 84 12.46 5.16 5.27
CA GLN A 84 12.21 6.54 4.89
C GLN A 84 12.61 6.76 3.42
N ILE A 85 11.71 7.30 2.64
CA ILE A 85 11.92 7.64 1.23
C ILE A 85 12.31 9.12 1.14
N LYS A 86 13.56 9.37 0.80
CA LYS A 86 14.09 10.74 0.61
C LYS A 86 14.04 11.20 -0.85
N SER A 87 14.16 10.26 -1.79
CA SER A 87 14.01 10.46 -3.22
C SER A 87 13.26 9.26 -3.80
N VAL A 88 12.20 9.51 -4.56
CA VAL A 88 11.39 8.45 -5.17
C VAL A 88 12.19 7.70 -6.22
N PHE A 89 12.95 8.42 -7.05
CA PHE A 89 13.71 7.77 -8.12
C PHE A 89 14.92 6.98 -7.60
N ASP A 90 15.64 7.49 -6.58
CA ASP A 90 16.80 6.80 -6.03
C ASP A 90 16.39 5.57 -5.20
N GLN A 91 15.18 5.60 -4.62
CA GLN A 91 14.66 4.53 -3.77
C GLN A 91 13.45 3.81 -4.41
N MET A 92 13.33 3.83 -5.73
CA MET A 92 12.23 3.20 -6.45
C MET A 92 12.11 1.71 -6.15
N ASP A 93 13.23 1.02 -5.92
CA ASP A 93 13.21 -0.41 -5.57
C ASP A 93 12.59 -0.67 -4.19
N VAL A 94 12.70 0.26 -3.24
CA VAL A 94 11.98 0.16 -1.94
C VAL A 94 10.48 0.28 -2.17
N LEU A 95 10.03 1.25 -2.97
CA LEU A 95 8.62 1.41 -3.30
C LEU A 95 8.07 0.20 -4.07
N ARG A 96 8.88 -0.37 -4.95
CA ARG A 96 8.55 -1.61 -5.66
C ARG A 96 8.44 -2.78 -4.70
N ALA A 97 9.37 -2.93 -3.75
CA ALA A 97 9.33 -3.97 -2.73
C ALA A 97 8.05 -3.87 -1.88
N SER A 98 7.71 -2.65 -1.43
CA SER A 98 6.51 -2.36 -0.64
C SER A 98 5.20 -2.74 -1.35
N GLY A 99 5.19 -2.76 -2.69
CA GLY A 99 4.04 -3.19 -3.50
C GLY A 99 4.16 -4.60 -4.09
N SER A 100 5.24 -5.34 -3.80
CA SER A 100 5.50 -6.66 -4.37
C SER A 100 4.74 -7.75 -3.63
N MET A 101 3.52 -8.05 -4.09
CA MET A 101 2.66 -9.08 -3.49
C MET A 101 3.29 -10.47 -3.60
N PRO A 102 3.32 -11.25 -2.49
CA PRO A 102 3.77 -12.64 -2.53
C PRO A 102 3.05 -13.46 -3.60
N VAL A 103 3.73 -14.48 -4.12
CA VAL A 103 3.25 -15.43 -5.16
C VAL A 103 3.17 -14.82 -6.56
N VAL A 104 2.71 -13.58 -6.70
CA VAL A 104 2.50 -12.92 -8.01
C VAL A 104 3.57 -11.90 -8.37
N SER A 105 4.55 -11.71 -7.48
CA SER A 105 5.72 -10.84 -7.72
C SER A 105 6.98 -11.51 -7.21
N LYS A 106 8.11 -11.21 -7.88
CA LYS A 106 9.43 -11.60 -7.38
C LYS A 106 9.79 -10.76 -6.17
N PRO A 107 10.50 -11.34 -5.18
CA PRO A 107 11.15 -10.56 -4.15
C PRO A 107 12.12 -9.53 -4.76
N VAL A 108 12.22 -8.38 -4.11
CA VAL A 108 13.11 -7.29 -4.50
C VAL A 108 14.36 -7.34 -3.63
N LYS A 109 15.52 -7.25 -4.25
CA LYS A 109 16.79 -7.18 -3.51
C LYS A 109 17.09 -5.73 -3.13
N LEU A 110 17.29 -5.47 -1.83
CA LEU A 110 17.73 -4.20 -1.30
C LEU A 110 18.99 -4.47 -0.45
N GLY A 111 20.13 -3.97 -0.90
CA GLY A 111 21.41 -4.35 -0.31
C GLY A 111 21.65 -5.86 -0.39
N ASN A 112 21.85 -6.50 0.75
CA ASN A 112 22.10 -7.95 0.84
C ASN A 112 20.84 -8.78 1.16
N GLU A 113 19.70 -8.15 1.37
CA GLU A 113 18.46 -8.80 1.77
C GLU A 113 17.39 -8.77 0.67
N TRP A 114 16.37 -9.61 0.83
CA TRP A 114 15.25 -9.70 -0.10
C TRP A 114 13.95 -9.34 0.59
N TYR A 115 13.10 -8.59 -0.12
CA TYR A 115 11.89 -8.02 0.44
C TYR A 115 10.67 -8.29 -0.44
N LEU A 116 9.52 -8.33 0.22
CA LEU A 116 8.19 -8.35 -0.38
C LEU A 116 7.30 -7.29 0.30
N ASP A 117 6.03 -7.24 -0.11
CA ASP A 117 5.01 -6.30 0.36
C ASP A 117 4.98 -6.19 1.90
N GLY A 118 5.10 -4.98 2.39
CA GLY A 118 5.10 -4.68 3.83
C GLY A 118 3.82 -5.08 4.53
N ALA A 119 2.69 -5.06 3.82
CA ALA A 119 1.41 -5.48 4.37
C ALA A 119 1.35 -6.98 4.76
N VAL A 120 2.39 -7.77 4.52
CA VAL A 120 2.49 -9.15 5.04
C VAL A 120 2.70 -9.14 6.55
N THR A 121 3.54 -8.24 7.04
CA THR A 121 3.96 -8.19 8.45
C THR A 121 3.42 -6.99 9.21
N ASP A 122 3.08 -5.90 8.49
CA ASP A 122 2.39 -4.75 9.05
C ASP A 122 1.49 -4.13 7.97
N SER A 123 0.19 -4.44 8.04
CA SER A 123 -0.77 -3.98 7.03
C SER A 123 -1.26 -2.55 7.28
N ILE A 124 -1.25 -2.08 8.52
CA ILE A 124 -1.73 -0.76 8.95
C ILE A 124 -0.73 -0.21 9.99
N PRO A 125 0.34 0.46 9.55
CA PRO A 125 1.52 0.77 10.38
C PRO A 125 1.33 1.95 11.35
N TYR A 126 0.17 2.06 12.00
CA TYR A 126 -0.12 3.14 12.95
C TYR A 126 0.66 2.98 14.27
N GLU A 127 0.88 1.74 14.72
CA GLU A 127 1.65 1.48 15.94
C GLU A 127 3.09 1.99 15.78
N HIS A 128 3.70 1.77 14.63
CA HIS A 128 5.03 2.32 14.35
C HIS A 128 5.06 3.85 14.42
N MET A 129 4.01 4.54 13.97
CA MET A 129 3.94 6.00 14.08
C MET A 129 3.82 6.45 15.54
N LEU A 130 3.02 5.76 16.36
CA LEU A 130 2.92 6.03 17.80
C LEU A 130 4.24 5.74 18.51
N ASP A 131 4.95 4.67 18.17
CA ASP A 131 6.28 4.33 18.68
C ASP A 131 7.35 5.39 18.31
N MET A 132 7.17 6.10 17.20
CA MET A 132 8.00 7.24 16.81
C MET A 132 7.70 8.52 17.61
N GLY A 133 6.73 8.51 18.52
CA GLY A 133 6.38 9.63 19.39
C GLY A 133 5.29 10.56 18.84
N TYR A 134 4.54 10.15 17.82
CA TYR A 134 3.36 10.91 17.41
C TYR A 134 2.19 10.63 18.36
N ASP A 135 1.60 11.67 18.93
CA ASP A 135 0.49 11.55 19.90
C ASP A 135 -0.84 11.13 19.25
N ARG A 136 -1.00 11.39 17.96
CA ARG A 136 -2.23 11.12 17.22
C ARG A 136 -1.92 10.64 15.81
N VAL A 137 -2.79 9.77 15.28
CA VAL A 137 -2.67 9.23 13.93
C VAL A 137 -3.98 9.37 13.15
N VAL A 138 -3.86 9.68 11.85
CA VAL A 138 -4.97 9.57 10.90
C VAL A 138 -4.75 8.32 10.06
N VAL A 139 -5.68 7.38 10.13
CA VAL A 139 -5.57 6.09 9.44
C VAL A 139 -6.59 6.03 8.30
N VAL A 140 -6.09 5.85 7.07
CA VAL A 140 -6.96 5.70 5.89
C VAL A 140 -7.03 4.24 5.50
N LEU A 141 -8.20 3.63 5.69
CA LEU A 141 -8.48 2.24 5.36
C LEU A 141 -9.10 2.10 3.98
N THR A 142 -8.83 0.97 3.33
CA THR A 142 -9.40 0.62 2.02
C THR A 142 -10.56 -0.37 2.11
N LYS A 143 -10.97 -0.69 3.35
CA LYS A 143 -12.04 -1.64 3.64
C LYS A 143 -13.05 -1.02 4.61
N PRO A 144 -14.36 -1.32 4.47
CA PRO A 144 -15.39 -0.84 5.37
C PRO A 144 -15.26 -1.44 6.78
N ALA A 145 -16.03 -0.92 7.72
CA ALA A 145 -15.89 -1.19 9.15
C ALA A 145 -16.14 -2.67 9.55
N ASP A 146 -16.99 -3.36 8.81
CA ASP A 146 -17.35 -4.76 9.03
C ASP A 146 -16.44 -5.78 8.33
N TYR A 147 -15.38 -5.29 7.66
CA TYR A 147 -14.46 -6.18 6.96
C TYR A 147 -13.62 -7.02 7.92
N ILE A 148 -13.68 -8.34 7.70
CA ILE A 148 -12.82 -9.32 8.38
C ILE A 148 -11.92 -9.99 7.35
N LYS A 149 -10.61 -9.94 7.57
CA LYS A 149 -9.64 -10.58 6.69
C LYS A 149 -9.66 -12.08 6.91
N LYS A 150 -9.87 -12.81 5.82
CA LYS A 150 -9.83 -14.29 5.81
C LYS A 150 -8.38 -14.80 5.66
N PRO A 151 -8.08 -16.01 6.17
CA PRO A 151 -6.78 -16.65 5.98
C PRO A 151 -6.48 -16.85 4.50
N MET A 152 -5.19 -16.75 4.15
CA MET A 152 -4.70 -17.09 2.82
C MET A 152 -4.73 -18.63 2.64
N PRO A 153 -5.20 -19.14 1.49
CA PRO A 153 -5.13 -20.59 1.23
C PRO A 153 -3.71 -21.14 1.36
N ARG A 154 -3.56 -22.27 2.03
CA ARG A 154 -2.24 -22.88 2.34
C ARG A 154 -1.39 -23.14 1.11
N VAL A 155 -1.99 -23.42 -0.04
CA VAL A 155 -1.26 -23.62 -1.31
C VAL A 155 -0.38 -22.42 -1.68
N PHE A 156 -0.84 -21.19 -1.40
CA PHE A 156 -0.07 -19.99 -1.70
C PHE A 156 1.00 -19.67 -0.66
N THR A 157 0.76 -19.99 0.61
CA THR A 157 1.75 -19.71 1.66
C THR A 157 2.85 -20.77 1.69
N SER A 158 2.53 -22.04 1.42
CA SER A 158 3.44 -23.18 1.51
C SER A 158 4.65 -23.10 0.58
N VAL A 159 4.59 -22.32 -0.49
CA VAL A 159 5.73 -22.10 -1.41
C VAL A 159 6.95 -21.50 -0.70
N TYR A 160 6.71 -20.81 0.42
CA TYR A 160 7.78 -20.20 1.24
C TYR A 160 8.25 -21.09 2.40
N LYS A 161 7.50 -22.12 2.79
CA LYS A 161 7.68 -22.88 4.01
C LYS A 161 9.10 -23.47 4.18
N LYS A 162 9.65 -24.07 3.12
CA LYS A 162 10.98 -24.72 3.17
C LYS A 162 12.12 -23.71 3.18
N ARG A 163 12.03 -22.66 2.35
CA ARG A 163 13.15 -21.74 2.11
C ARG A 163 13.14 -20.53 3.06
N PHE A 164 11.95 -20.07 3.44
CA PHE A 164 11.73 -18.88 4.25
C PHE A 164 10.68 -19.13 5.35
N PRO A 165 10.99 -19.98 6.35
CA PRO A 165 9.98 -20.42 7.33
C PRO A 165 9.38 -19.27 8.15
N ARG A 166 10.17 -18.26 8.51
CA ARG A 166 9.67 -17.09 9.25
C ARG A 166 8.73 -16.23 8.41
N PHE A 167 9.05 -16.03 7.12
CA PHE A 167 8.14 -15.36 6.21
C PHE A 167 6.85 -16.16 5.97
N TYR A 168 6.98 -17.50 5.83
CA TYR A 168 5.81 -18.38 5.73
C TYR A 168 4.88 -18.22 6.92
N GLU A 169 5.41 -18.17 8.13
CA GLU A 169 4.64 -17.97 9.37
C GLU A 169 3.92 -16.60 9.34
N ALA A 170 4.63 -15.52 9.09
CA ALA A 170 4.06 -14.19 8.99
C ALA A 170 2.96 -14.12 7.91
N PHE A 171 3.22 -14.66 6.72
CA PHE A 171 2.27 -14.64 5.61
C PHE A 171 1.02 -15.49 5.88
N SER A 172 1.17 -16.63 6.56
CA SER A 172 0.05 -17.48 6.96
C SER A 172 -0.81 -16.83 8.03
N ASN A 173 -0.21 -16.07 8.94
CA ASN A 173 -0.88 -15.42 10.08
C ASN A 173 -1.28 -13.96 9.78
N ARG A 174 -1.03 -13.45 8.56
CA ARG A 174 -1.37 -12.08 8.17
C ARG A 174 -2.80 -11.67 8.51
N HIS A 175 -3.76 -12.59 8.40
CA HIS A 175 -5.16 -12.31 8.70
C HIS A 175 -5.39 -12.08 10.19
N ILE A 176 -4.67 -12.74 11.06
CA ILE A 176 -4.74 -12.57 12.51
C ILE A 176 -4.21 -11.18 12.86
N MET A 177 -3.02 -10.83 12.40
CA MET A 177 -2.40 -9.53 12.61
C MET A 177 -3.29 -8.39 12.10
N TYR A 178 -3.81 -8.49 10.88
CA TYR A 178 -4.67 -7.46 10.29
C TYR A 178 -5.96 -7.25 11.10
N ASN A 179 -6.62 -8.33 11.51
CA ASN A 179 -7.86 -8.24 12.28
C ASN A 179 -7.58 -7.69 13.69
N TYR A 180 -6.46 -8.07 14.32
CA TYR A 180 -6.00 -7.45 15.56
C TYR A 180 -5.81 -5.93 15.40
N GLN A 181 -5.11 -5.49 14.35
CA GLN A 181 -4.91 -4.06 14.06
C GLN A 181 -6.24 -3.31 13.91
N LEU A 182 -7.25 -3.92 13.27
CA LEU A 182 -8.58 -3.29 13.14
C LEU A 182 -9.29 -3.15 14.48
N GLU A 183 -9.22 -4.16 15.35
CA GLU A 183 -9.84 -4.09 16.69
C GLU A 183 -9.13 -3.08 17.59
N HIS A 184 -7.80 -3.09 17.60
CA HIS A 184 -7.02 -2.12 18.36
C HIS A 184 -7.28 -0.68 17.90
N LEU A 185 -7.42 -0.45 16.59
CA LEU A 185 -7.80 0.87 16.07
C LEU A 185 -9.13 1.39 16.64
N LYS A 186 -10.13 0.52 16.85
CA LYS A 186 -11.40 0.93 17.45
C LYS A 186 -11.22 1.47 18.87
N GLU A 187 -10.31 0.88 19.64
CA GLU A 187 -9.99 1.37 20.99
C GLU A 187 -9.25 2.71 20.94
N LEU A 188 -8.30 2.88 19.98
CA LEU A 188 -7.60 4.15 19.80
C LEU A 188 -8.55 5.25 19.28
N GLU A 189 -9.55 4.93 18.46
CA GLU A 189 -10.61 5.88 18.05
C GLU A 189 -11.41 6.37 19.27
N LYS A 190 -11.84 5.46 20.18
CA LYS A 190 -12.55 5.84 21.41
C LYS A 190 -11.71 6.73 22.32
N GLN A 191 -10.41 6.53 22.35
CA GLN A 191 -9.47 7.32 23.14
C GLN A 191 -9.10 8.66 22.48
N GLY A 192 -9.54 8.91 21.24
CA GLY A 192 -9.18 10.10 20.46
C GLY A 192 -7.72 10.13 19.97
N ILE A 193 -7.02 9.00 20.06
CA ILE A 193 -5.63 8.84 19.57
C ILE A 193 -5.62 8.57 18.06
N ALA A 194 -6.56 7.79 17.55
CA ALA A 194 -6.69 7.52 16.12
C ALA A 194 -7.95 8.18 15.54
N GLU A 195 -7.81 8.72 14.35
CA GLU A 195 -8.91 9.11 13.48
C GLU A 195 -8.92 8.20 12.27
N VAL A 196 -10.02 7.49 12.01
CA VAL A 196 -10.07 6.48 10.97
C VAL A 196 -11.03 6.85 9.85
N LEU A 197 -10.47 7.14 8.68
CA LEU A 197 -11.23 7.27 7.43
C LEU A 197 -11.37 5.90 6.77
N ARG A 198 -12.59 5.42 6.63
CA ARG A 198 -12.91 4.14 5.98
C ARG A 198 -14.05 4.30 4.99
N PRO A 199 -14.11 3.45 3.93
CA PRO A 199 -15.24 3.47 3.00
C PRO A 199 -16.57 3.26 3.72
N SER A 200 -17.53 4.16 3.49
CA SER A 200 -18.89 4.06 4.06
C SER A 200 -19.74 3.00 3.38
N GLU A 201 -19.33 2.55 2.20
CA GLU A 201 -20.05 1.57 1.38
C GLU A 201 -19.12 0.45 0.89
N HIS A 202 -19.70 -0.72 0.62
CA HIS A 202 -19.01 -1.81 -0.06
C HIS A 202 -18.97 -1.59 -1.57
N ILE A 203 -17.81 -1.23 -2.12
CA ILE A 203 -17.61 -1.23 -3.58
C ILE A 203 -16.99 -2.56 -4.00
N LYS A 204 -17.67 -3.29 -4.90
CA LYS A 204 -17.13 -4.49 -5.54
C LYS A 204 -16.06 -4.11 -6.56
N ILE A 205 -14.80 -4.06 -6.11
CA ILE A 205 -13.65 -3.74 -6.94
C ILE A 205 -12.61 -4.87 -6.89
N SER A 206 -12.05 -5.20 -8.04
CA SER A 206 -10.95 -6.16 -8.17
C SER A 206 -9.64 -5.55 -7.67
N LYS A 207 -8.69 -6.38 -7.17
CA LYS A 207 -7.32 -5.95 -6.86
C LYS A 207 -6.55 -5.44 -8.08
N VAL A 208 -6.97 -5.86 -9.26
CA VAL A 208 -6.41 -5.48 -10.57
C VAL A 208 -7.49 -4.86 -11.43
N GLU A 209 -8.28 -3.95 -10.84
CA GLU A 209 -9.39 -3.30 -11.53
C GLU A 209 -8.91 -2.50 -12.74
N LYS A 210 -9.60 -2.66 -13.85
CA LYS A 210 -9.28 -2.03 -15.13
C LYS A 210 -10.37 -1.09 -15.62
N ASP A 211 -11.57 -1.17 -15.04
CA ASP A 211 -12.69 -0.32 -15.42
C ASP A 211 -12.48 1.09 -14.82
N PRO A 212 -12.27 2.13 -15.67
CA PRO A 212 -12.04 3.48 -15.20
C PRO A 212 -13.25 4.08 -14.47
N ASN A 213 -14.49 3.62 -14.78
CA ASN A 213 -15.69 4.12 -14.11
C ASN A 213 -15.78 3.59 -12.67
N LYS A 214 -15.41 2.33 -12.45
CA LYS A 214 -15.32 1.77 -11.08
C LYS A 214 -14.22 2.44 -10.27
N LEU A 215 -13.08 2.75 -10.88
CA LEU A 215 -11.99 3.50 -10.24
C LEU A 215 -12.44 4.91 -9.87
N GLU A 216 -13.17 5.59 -10.78
CA GLU A 216 -13.74 6.90 -10.50
C GLU A 216 -14.78 6.86 -9.36
N SER A 217 -15.69 5.88 -9.38
CA SER A 217 -16.70 5.71 -8.33
C SER A 217 -16.06 5.51 -6.94
N LEU A 218 -14.99 4.71 -6.87
CA LEU A 218 -14.22 4.51 -5.64
C LEU A 218 -13.54 5.81 -5.17
N TYR A 219 -12.96 6.56 -6.11
CA TYR A 219 -12.35 7.86 -5.81
C TYR A 219 -13.37 8.87 -5.27
N GLN A 220 -14.54 8.96 -5.90
CA GLN A 220 -15.61 9.86 -5.45
C GLN A 220 -16.18 9.45 -4.09
N LEU A 221 -16.27 8.13 -3.81
CA LEU A 221 -16.63 7.65 -2.47
C LEU A 221 -15.62 8.15 -1.43
N GLY A 222 -14.33 7.96 -1.69
CA GLY A 222 -13.28 8.43 -0.76
C GLY A 222 -13.34 9.93 -0.50
N LEU A 223 -13.62 10.74 -1.54
CA LEU A 223 -13.80 12.19 -1.39
C LEU A 223 -15.03 12.55 -0.54
N ARG A 224 -16.17 11.88 -0.74
CA ARG A 224 -17.38 12.10 0.06
C ARG A 224 -17.14 11.74 1.53
N ASP A 225 -16.54 10.58 1.79
CA ASP A 225 -16.26 10.11 3.15
C ASP A 225 -15.30 11.04 3.88
N ALA A 226 -14.24 11.50 3.20
CA ALA A 226 -13.29 12.46 3.77
C ALA A 226 -13.95 13.82 4.08
N LYS A 227 -14.80 14.34 3.18
CA LYS A 227 -15.54 15.59 3.41
C LYS A 227 -16.48 15.48 4.61
N ARG A 228 -17.16 14.33 4.77
CA ARG A 228 -18.05 14.10 5.94
C ARG A 228 -17.25 14.10 7.23
N LEU A 229 -16.14 13.34 7.29
CA LEU A 229 -15.27 13.30 8.46
C LEU A 229 -14.77 14.70 8.87
N LEU A 230 -14.43 15.56 7.89
CA LEU A 230 -13.98 16.93 8.15
C LEU A 230 -15.13 17.86 8.60
N ALA A 231 -16.35 17.69 8.06
CA ALA A 231 -17.51 18.49 8.44
C ALA A 231 -17.97 18.20 9.87
N ASP A 232 -17.97 16.94 10.28
CA ASP A 232 -18.32 16.50 11.64
C ASP A 232 -17.41 17.14 12.71
N LYS A 233 -16.16 17.49 12.33
CA LYS A 233 -15.20 18.20 13.22
C LYS A 233 -15.40 19.71 13.30
N GLN A 234 -15.98 20.32 12.30
CA GLN A 234 -16.23 21.78 12.31
C GLN A 234 -17.52 22.13 13.05
N GLY A 235 -18.37 21.13 13.35
CA GLY A 235 -19.63 21.28 14.08
C GLY A 235 -19.53 20.93 15.58
N THR A 236 -18.36 20.53 16.05
CA THR A 236 -18.03 20.29 17.47
C THR A 236 -17.04 21.34 17.96
#